data_8d0f9b7e3b39b6dc743da2f3b7bd2e47
#
_entry.id   8d0f9b7e3b39b6dc743da2f3b7bd2e47
#
_cell.length_a   1.000
_cell.length_b   1.000
_cell.length_c   1.000
_cell.angle_alpha   90.00
_cell.angle_beta   90.00
_cell.angle_gamma   90.00
#
_symmetry.space_group_name_H-M   'P 1'
#
loop_
_entity.id
_entity.type
_entity.pdbx_description
1 polymer ?
#
loop_
_entity_poly.entity_id
_entity_poly.type
_entity_poly.pdbx_seq_one_letter_code
_entity_poly.pdbx_strand_id
1 'polypeptide(L)'
;MNNHPYAWINESLSTIHQADWYRSVETIHSRPGATVLLSGREVINFASNDYLGLAGDQRLQTAAINAIQEFGTGSTGSRLLSGHRELHRELEREIASSKQTQDALVFSSGYLANLGTIAAIVGKRDLILADQFNHSSLKKGAILSGATVIEYPHSGMAALLQNLQQYRKNYRRCLIVTDSVFSMDGDLCQLPQLLDLATEFSCMLLLDEAHATGVMGKTGAGCVEHFGCTGRELIQIGTLSKALGSLGGYVAGSSDLIDFLRNRAPSWIYTTALSPADTAAALAAMKIVQQEPQRRSQLWQNVNYLKQLIQDNLPNLKLLPTESAILCFQLPNAAAALTAGKLMQASGIFAPAIRPPTVSTSRIRISMMATHELAHIQKLVEVIKIIEYF
;
A
#
# COMPACT_ATOMS: atom_id res chain seq x y z
N MET A 1 -26.46 -34.94 -13.03
CA MET A 1 -25.80 -33.71 -12.54
C MET A 1 -25.24 -34.04 -11.17
N ASN A 2 -23.99 -33.76 -10.95
CA ASN A 2 -23.33 -34.08 -9.67
C ASN A 2 -23.89 -33.10 -8.61
N ASN A 3 -24.77 -33.55 -7.75
CA ASN A 3 -25.45 -32.73 -6.71
C ASN A 3 -24.53 -32.38 -5.52
N HIS A 4 -23.21 -32.48 -5.69
CA HIS A 4 -22.28 -32.15 -4.61
C HIS A 4 -22.16 -30.63 -4.49
N PRO A 5 -22.44 -30.02 -3.31
CA PRO A 5 -22.52 -28.56 -3.14
C PRO A 5 -21.23 -27.80 -3.44
N TYR A 6 -20.09 -28.50 -3.51
CA TYR A 6 -18.78 -27.90 -3.82
C TYR A 6 -18.27 -28.22 -5.24
N ALA A 7 -19.09 -28.88 -6.12
CA ALA A 7 -18.65 -29.27 -7.47
C ALA A 7 -18.22 -28.05 -8.32
N TRP A 8 -18.86 -26.89 -8.14
CA TRP A 8 -18.59 -25.65 -8.83
C TRP A 8 -17.16 -25.13 -8.60
N ILE A 9 -16.49 -25.52 -7.49
CA ILE A 9 -15.12 -25.07 -7.18
C ILE A 9 -14.13 -25.59 -8.23
N ASN A 10 -14.26 -26.88 -8.64
CA ASN A 10 -13.40 -27.48 -9.65
C ASN A 10 -13.58 -26.82 -11.03
N GLU A 11 -14.82 -26.48 -11.40
CA GLU A 11 -15.13 -25.77 -12.65
C GLU A 11 -14.52 -24.36 -12.63
N SER A 12 -14.68 -23.65 -11.51
CA SER A 12 -14.07 -22.32 -11.32
C SER A 12 -12.55 -22.36 -11.37
N LEU A 13 -11.91 -23.36 -10.73
CA LEU A 13 -10.45 -23.54 -10.79
C LEU A 13 -9.97 -23.84 -12.22
N SER A 14 -10.71 -24.67 -12.97
CA SER A 14 -10.43 -24.95 -14.39
C SER A 14 -10.44 -23.66 -15.22
N THR A 15 -11.46 -22.82 -15.03
CA THR A 15 -11.57 -21.51 -15.71
C THR A 15 -10.40 -20.59 -15.35
N ILE A 16 -10.01 -20.55 -14.08
CA ILE A 16 -8.87 -19.77 -13.59
C ILE A 16 -7.56 -20.22 -14.25
N HIS A 17 -7.36 -21.54 -14.40
CA HIS A 17 -6.17 -22.08 -15.08
C HIS A 17 -6.17 -21.76 -16.58
N GLN A 18 -7.31 -21.94 -17.27
CA GLN A 18 -7.43 -21.66 -18.70
C GLN A 18 -7.19 -20.16 -19.05
N ALA A 19 -7.54 -19.26 -18.12
CA ALA A 19 -7.36 -17.83 -18.29
C ALA A 19 -5.96 -17.30 -17.87
N ASP A 20 -5.03 -18.15 -17.48
CA ASP A 20 -3.74 -17.77 -16.88
C ASP A 20 -3.89 -16.90 -15.61
N TRP A 21 -4.99 -17.06 -14.86
CA TRP A 21 -5.26 -16.31 -13.64
C TRP A 21 -4.84 -17.05 -12.37
N TYR A 22 -4.39 -18.28 -12.49
CA TYR A 22 -3.99 -19.09 -11.34
C TYR A 22 -2.83 -18.43 -10.59
N ARG A 23 -2.96 -18.36 -9.27
CA ARG A 23 -1.96 -17.79 -8.37
C ARG A 23 -1.36 -18.90 -7.52
N SER A 24 -0.03 -19.01 -7.56
CA SER A 24 0.77 -19.85 -6.67
C SER A 24 1.56 -18.98 -5.71
N VAL A 25 1.95 -19.56 -4.58
CA VAL A 25 2.84 -18.92 -3.61
C VAL A 25 4.23 -19.49 -3.73
N GLU A 26 5.24 -18.63 -3.62
CA GLU A 26 6.66 -19.00 -3.55
C GLU A 26 7.11 -18.88 -2.10
N THR A 27 7.93 -19.82 -1.63
CA THR A 27 8.42 -19.84 -0.25
C THR A 27 9.77 -19.14 -0.14
N ILE A 28 9.83 -18.10 0.70
CA ILE A 28 11.09 -17.43 1.08
C ILE A 28 11.64 -18.07 2.34
N HIS A 29 12.90 -18.50 2.31
CA HIS A 29 13.59 -19.22 3.40
C HIS A 29 14.65 -18.38 4.12
N SER A 30 14.74 -17.09 3.83
CA SER A 30 15.69 -16.15 4.42
C SER A 30 15.01 -15.00 5.16
N ARG A 31 15.81 -14.16 5.81
CA ARG A 31 15.35 -12.86 6.33
C ARG A 31 14.94 -11.94 5.17
N PRO A 32 14.03 -10.96 5.42
CA PRO A 32 13.75 -9.91 4.45
C PRO A 32 15.02 -9.15 4.05
N GLY A 33 15.12 -8.75 2.77
CA GLY A 33 16.27 -7.98 2.27
C GLY A 33 16.27 -7.84 0.76
N ALA A 34 17.30 -7.18 0.24
CA ALA A 34 17.53 -7.00 -1.19
C ALA A 34 17.84 -8.33 -1.92
N THR A 35 18.38 -9.32 -1.21
CA THR A 35 18.52 -10.70 -1.67
C THR A 35 17.77 -11.62 -0.73
N VAL A 36 17.12 -12.64 -1.28
CA VAL A 36 16.38 -13.65 -0.52
C VAL A 36 16.60 -15.05 -1.08
N LEU A 37 16.44 -16.05 -0.24
CA LEU A 37 16.45 -17.45 -0.64
C LEU A 37 15.02 -17.86 -1.02
N LEU A 38 14.71 -17.88 -2.32
CA LEU A 38 13.42 -18.22 -2.89
C LEU A 38 13.47 -19.65 -3.44
N SER A 39 12.65 -20.54 -2.89
CA SER A 39 12.60 -21.95 -3.32
C SER A 39 13.98 -22.60 -3.44
N GLY A 40 14.88 -22.32 -2.50
CA GLY A 40 16.25 -22.88 -2.44
C GLY A 40 17.28 -22.19 -3.33
N ARG A 41 16.94 -21.07 -4.01
CA ARG A 41 17.87 -20.27 -4.83
C ARG A 41 17.96 -18.84 -4.32
N GLU A 42 19.17 -18.30 -4.29
CA GLU A 42 19.36 -16.89 -4.00
C GLU A 42 18.92 -16.04 -5.21
N VAL A 43 18.07 -15.05 -4.95
CA VAL A 43 17.56 -14.11 -5.95
C VAL A 43 17.58 -12.69 -5.42
N ILE A 44 17.75 -11.72 -6.31
CA ILE A 44 17.58 -10.29 -5.99
C ILE A 44 16.09 -9.98 -5.97
N ASN A 45 15.65 -9.39 -4.85
CA ASN A 45 14.23 -9.24 -4.54
C ASN A 45 13.70 -7.85 -4.94
N PHE A 46 13.09 -7.75 -6.10
CA PHE A 46 12.36 -6.56 -6.55
C PHE A 46 10.83 -6.68 -6.35
N ALA A 47 10.37 -7.66 -5.58
CA ALA A 47 8.95 -7.89 -5.29
C ALA A 47 8.50 -7.26 -3.95
N SER A 48 9.45 -7.01 -3.04
CA SER A 48 9.15 -6.54 -1.68
C SER A 48 8.73 -5.07 -1.63
N ASN A 49 7.80 -4.75 -0.73
CA ASN A 49 7.44 -3.38 -0.40
C ASN A 49 8.24 -2.83 0.81
N ASP A 50 9.30 -3.51 1.24
CA ASP A 50 10.21 -3.06 2.30
C ASP A 50 11.17 -1.96 1.79
N TYR A 51 10.59 -0.84 1.34
CA TYR A 51 11.28 0.23 0.61
C TYR A 51 12.55 0.73 1.30
N LEU A 52 12.55 0.75 2.65
CA LEU A 52 13.66 1.26 3.45
C LEU A 52 14.58 0.16 4.00
N GLY A 53 14.24 -1.12 3.76
CA GLY A 53 15.00 -2.26 4.28
C GLY A 53 14.91 -2.38 5.80
N LEU A 54 13.76 -2.01 6.39
CA LEU A 54 13.58 -2.03 7.85
C LEU A 54 13.09 -3.36 8.38
N ALA A 55 12.44 -4.21 7.58
CA ALA A 55 11.90 -5.48 8.04
C ALA A 55 12.98 -6.45 8.58
N GLY A 56 14.23 -6.31 8.10
CA GLY A 56 15.39 -7.07 8.59
C GLY A 56 16.26 -6.32 9.62
N ASP A 57 15.92 -5.09 10.01
CA ASP A 57 16.75 -4.24 10.89
C ASP A 57 16.78 -4.80 12.32
N GLN A 58 17.98 -4.93 12.87
CA GLN A 58 18.21 -5.50 14.22
C GLN A 58 17.50 -4.70 15.32
N ARG A 59 17.32 -3.41 15.15
CA ARG A 59 16.66 -2.55 16.15
C ARG A 59 15.17 -2.82 16.24
N LEU A 60 14.51 -3.13 15.11
CA LEU A 60 13.12 -3.58 15.10
C LEU A 60 12.98 -4.94 15.79
N GLN A 61 13.90 -5.86 15.52
CA GLN A 61 13.92 -7.17 16.17
C GLN A 61 14.10 -7.03 17.68
N THR A 62 15.04 -6.19 18.13
CA THR A 62 15.30 -5.93 19.55
C THR A 62 14.07 -5.32 20.22
N ALA A 63 13.42 -4.33 19.59
CA ALA A 63 12.20 -3.73 20.11
C ALA A 63 11.06 -4.77 20.26
N ALA A 64 10.88 -5.63 19.26
CA ALA A 64 9.90 -6.71 19.29
C ALA A 64 10.18 -7.73 20.39
N ILE A 65 11.43 -8.17 20.56
CA ILE A 65 11.85 -9.11 21.60
C ILE A 65 11.59 -8.53 22.99
N ASN A 66 11.97 -7.28 23.24
CA ASN A 66 11.73 -6.61 24.52
C ASN A 66 10.23 -6.51 24.82
N ALA A 67 9.41 -6.16 23.83
CA ALA A 67 7.96 -6.10 24.00
C ALA A 67 7.34 -7.48 24.28
N ILE A 68 7.88 -8.56 23.68
CA ILE A 68 7.44 -9.93 24.01
C ILE A 68 7.79 -10.29 25.44
N GLN A 69 8.99 -9.94 25.91
CA GLN A 69 9.42 -10.22 27.28
C GLN A 69 8.58 -9.48 28.31
N GLU A 70 8.18 -8.25 28.03
CA GLU A 70 7.40 -7.42 28.96
C GLU A 70 5.89 -7.71 28.92
N PHE A 71 5.32 -7.85 27.70
CA PHE A 71 3.86 -7.89 27.49
C PHE A 71 3.33 -9.23 26.97
N GLY A 72 4.20 -10.22 26.70
CA GLY A 72 3.84 -11.47 26.06
C GLY A 72 3.65 -11.34 24.54
N THR A 73 3.22 -12.44 23.88
CA THR A 73 3.16 -12.56 22.42
C THR A 73 1.91 -11.95 21.77
N GLY A 74 0.83 -11.76 22.53
CA GLY A 74 -0.45 -11.33 21.98
C GLY A 74 -1.23 -10.40 22.89
N SER A 75 -2.20 -9.70 22.31
CA SER A 75 -3.06 -8.77 23.03
C SER A 75 -4.29 -9.42 23.65
N THR A 76 -4.69 -10.60 23.20
CA THR A 76 -5.74 -11.48 23.75
C THR A 76 -7.16 -10.90 23.83
N GLY A 77 -7.36 -9.64 23.43
CA GLY A 77 -8.66 -8.97 23.44
C GLY A 77 -8.70 -7.77 22.50
N SER A 78 -9.92 -7.25 22.28
CA SER A 78 -10.06 -6.00 21.53
C SER A 78 -9.54 -4.81 22.36
N ARG A 79 -9.28 -3.71 21.66
CA ARG A 79 -8.77 -2.47 22.28
C ARG A 79 -9.71 -1.91 23.37
N LEU A 80 -11.02 -2.11 23.22
CA LEU A 80 -12.03 -1.63 24.18
C LEU A 80 -12.18 -2.52 25.43
N LEU A 81 -11.62 -3.73 25.42
CA LEU A 81 -11.68 -4.65 26.54
C LEU A 81 -10.32 -4.77 27.23
N SER A 82 -9.58 -5.83 26.93
CA SER A 82 -8.30 -6.13 27.59
C SER A 82 -7.07 -5.96 26.69
N GLY A 83 -7.27 -5.64 25.42
CA GLY A 83 -6.18 -5.62 24.43
C GLY A 83 -5.43 -4.29 24.32
N HIS A 84 -5.85 -3.23 25.01
CA HIS A 84 -5.19 -1.92 24.93
C HIS A 84 -4.00 -1.82 25.90
N ARG A 85 -2.85 -1.39 25.39
CA ARG A 85 -1.63 -1.12 26.16
C ARG A 85 -1.12 0.28 25.87
N GLU A 86 -0.35 0.88 26.78
CA GLU A 86 0.29 2.17 26.55
C GLU A 86 1.15 2.17 25.28
N LEU A 87 1.82 1.07 24.96
CA LEU A 87 2.60 0.89 23.73
C LEU A 87 1.80 1.19 22.46
N HIS A 88 0.50 0.81 22.40
CA HIS A 88 -0.36 1.18 21.28
C HIS A 88 -0.59 2.70 21.21
N ARG A 89 -0.76 3.34 22.37
CA ARG A 89 -0.98 4.78 22.44
C ARG A 89 0.28 5.56 22.08
N GLU A 90 1.45 5.08 22.49
CA GLU A 90 2.74 5.64 22.08
C GLU A 90 2.90 5.61 20.56
N LEU A 91 2.59 4.48 19.91
CA LEU A 91 2.62 4.36 18.46
C LEU A 91 1.63 5.32 17.78
N GLU A 92 0.40 5.45 18.32
CA GLU A 92 -0.60 6.39 17.80
C GLU A 92 -0.14 7.84 17.89
N ARG A 93 0.48 8.25 19.01
CA ARG A 93 1.06 9.59 19.19
C ARG A 93 2.22 9.84 18.21
N GLU A 94 3.07 8.85 18.00
CA GLU A 94 4.19 8.95 17.05
C GLU A 94 3.68 9.09 15.59
N ILE A 95 2.65 8.32 15.22
CA ILE A 95 2.01 8.45 13.91
C ILE A 95 1.38 9.84 13.75
N ALA A 96 0.61 10.31 14.73
CA ALA A 96 -0.02 11.63 14.70
C ALA A 96 1.02 12.75 14.55
N SER A 97 2.12 12.66 15.31
CA SER A 97 3.25 13.60 15.22
C SER A 97 3.89 13.59 13.83
N SER A 98 4.21 12.41 13.31
CA SER A 98 4.80 12.26 11.97
C SER A 98 3.89 12.78 10.85
N LYS A 99 2.58 12.53 10.97
CA LYS A 99 1.58 12.99 9.99
C LYS A 99 1.13 14.44 10.20
N GLN A 100 1.59 15.07 11.28
CA GLN A 100 1.18 16.41 11.70
C GLN A 100 -0.35 16.53 11.79
N THR A 101 -0.98 15.53 12.42
CA THR A 101 -2.42 15.47 12.70
C THR A 101 -2.67 15.55 14.21
N GLN A 102 -3.92 15.78 14.60
CA GLN A 102 -4.27 15.91 16.02
C GLN A 102 -4.21 14.57 16.76
N ASP A 103 -4.59 13.47 16.10
CA ASP A 103 -4.56 12.13 16.71
C ASP A 103 -4.44 11.05 15.61
N ALA A 104 -4.22 9.80 16.05
CA ALA A 104 -4.21 8.63 15.18
C ALA A 104 -4.82 7.41 15.89
N LEU A 105 -5.19 6.40 15.10
CA LEU A 105 -5.76 5.13 15.55
C LEU A 105 -5.11 3.97 14.80
N VAL A 106 -4.54 3.02 15.55
CA VAL A 106 -3.88 1.83 14.97
C VAL A 106 -4.86 0.67 14.81
N PHE A 107 -4.82 0.04 13.64
CA PHE A 107 -5.58 -1.13 13.21
C PHE A 107 -4.65 -2.34 12.98
N SER A 108 -5.22 -3.54 12.96
CA SER A 108 -4.45 -4.77 12.71
C SER A 108 -3.87 -4.87 11.29
N SER A 109 -4.35 -4.08 10.34
CA SER A 109 -3.77 -3.92 9.01
C SER A 109 -4.27 -2.65 8.33
N GLY A 110 -3.55 -2.15 7.29
CA GLY A 110 -4.04 -1.06 6.44
C GLY A 110 -5.34 -1.43 5.72
N TYR A 111 -5.51 -2.69 5.35
CA TYR A 111 -6.75 -3.20 4.76
C TYR A 111 -7.95 -2.96 5.70
N LEU A 112 -7.83 -3.34 6.97
CA LEU A 112 -8.86 -3.15 7.99
C LEU A 112 -9.05 -1.67 8.36
N ALA A 113 -8.01 -0.85 8.30
CA ALA A 113 -8.10 0.59 8.50
C ALA A 113 -9.00 1.22 7.44
N ASN A 114 -8.82 0.88 6.15
CA ASN A 114 -9.69 1.32 5.06
C ASN A 114 -11.14 0.85 5.25
N LEU A 115 -11.36 -0.45 5.46
CA LEU A 115 -12.71 -1.00 5.62
C LEU A 115 -13.47 -0.35 6.77
N GLY A 116 -12.83 -0.29 7.95
CA GLY A 116 -13.48 0.23 9.16
C GLY A 116 -13.76 1.71 9.08
N THR A 117 -12.83 2.49 8.55
CA THR A 117 -12.98 3.94 8.42
C THR A 117 -14.10 4.30 7.45
N ILE A 118 -14.07 3.75 6.24
CA ILE A 118 -15.09 4.05 5.21
C ILE A 118 -16.48 3.63 5.70
N ALA A 119 -16.61 2.41 6.22
CA ALA A 119 -17.89 1.91 6.73
C ALA A 119 -18.43 2.69 7.94
N ALA A 120 -17.55 3.37 8.71
CA ALA A 120 -17.96 4.17 9.84
C ALA A 120 -18.47 5.57 9.45
N ILE A 121 -17.84 6.23 8.45
CA ILE A 121 -18.07 7.65 8.17
C ILE A 121 -19.14 7.92 7.12
N VAL A 122 -19.45 6.95 6.25
CA VAL A 122 -20.48 7.06 5.20
C VAL A 122 -21.39 5.85 5.18
N GLY A 123 -22.58 5.99 4.61
CA GLY A 123 -23.61 4.95 4.56
C GLY A 123 -24.66 5.21 3.48
N LYS A 124 -25.81 4.53 3.51
CA LYS A 124 -26.84 4.48 2.46
C LYS A 124 -27.31 5.83 1.90
N ARG A 125 -27.18 6.93 2.66
CA ARG A 125 -27.60 8.27 2.23
C ARG A 125 -26.45 9.15 1.74
N ASP A 126 -25.26 8.57 1.60
CA ASP A 126 -24.04 9.28 1.30
C ASP A 126 -23.46 8.83 -0.03
N LEU A 127 -22.59 9.65 -0.63
CA LEU A 127 -21.91 9.40 -1.89
C LEU A 127 -20.43 9.10 -1.63
N ILE A 128 -19.89 8.14 -2.38
CA ILE A 128 -18.45 7.93 -2.52
C ILE A 128 -18.07 8.19 -3.98
N LEU A 129 -17.08 9.05 -4.20
CA LEU A 129 -16.41 9.24 -5.48
C LEU A 129 -15.04 8.58 -5.40
N ALA A 130 -14.81 7.55 -6.22
CA ALA A 130 -13.66 6.68 -6.11
C ALA A 130 -12.85 6.65 -7.41
N ASP A 131 -11.51 6.78 -7.32
CA ASP A 131 -10.64 6.52 -8.45
C ASP A 131 -10.76 5.05 -8.88
N GLN A 132 -10.86 4.80 -10.20
CA GLN A 132 -11.05 3.45 -10.73
C GLN A 132 -9.88 2.51 -10.43
N PHE A 133 -8.67 3.02 -10.15
CA PHE A 133 -7.48 2.21 -9.85
C PHE A 133 -7.24 2.03 -8.34
N ASN A 134 -8.14 2.53 -7.51
CA ASN A 134 -8.06 2.36 -6.07
C ASN A 134 -7.80 0.91 -5.65
N HIS A 135 -7.01 0.77 -4.61
CA HIS A 135 -6.74 -0.51 -3.97
C HIS A 135 -8.02 -1.23 -3.54
N SER A 136 -8.01 -2.56 -3.60
CA SER A 136 -9.17 -3.41 -3.27
C SER A 136 -9.80 -3.10 -1.90
N SER A 137 -9.02 -2.69 -0.89
CA SER A 137 -9.55 -2.32 0.43
C SER A 137 -10.45 -1.09 0.39
N LEU A 138 -10.10 -0.07 -0.42
CA LEU A 138 -10.94 1.12 -0.61
C LEU A 138 -12.25 0.74 -1.30
N LYS A 139 -12.18 -0.05 -2.38
CA LYS A 139 -13.36 -0.56 -3.10
C LYS A 139 -14.26 -1.41 -2.19
N LYS A 140 -13.69 -2.32 -1.41
CA LYS A 140 -14.45 -3.17 -0.47
C LYS A 140 -15.02 -2.40 0.70
N GLY A 141 -14.29 -1.41 1.22
CA GLY A 141 -14.80 -0.47 2.23
C GLY A 141 -15.99 0.33 1.70
N ALA A 142 -15.91 0.81 0.46
CA ALA A 142 -17.00 1.52 -0.20
C ALA A 142 -18.27 0.64 -0.33
N ILE A 143 -18.13 -0.59 -0.77
CA ILE A 143 -19.25 -1.56 -0.84
C ILE A 143 -19.83 -1.82 0.55
N LEU A 144 -18.97 -2.08 1.55
CA LEU A 144 -19.40 -2.40 2.92
C LEU A 144 -20.18 -1.25 3.57
N SER A 145 -19.87 -0.01 3.24
CA SER A 145 -20.56 1.17 3.79
C SER A 145 -22.02 1.25 3.37
N GLY A 146 -22.38 0.65 2.22
CA GLY A 146 -23.70 0.75 1.60
C GLY A 146 -23.99 2.12 0.97
N ALA A 147 -23.01 3.01 0.88
CA ALA A 147 -23.13 4.30 0.18
C ALA A 147 -23.26 4.11 -1.34
N THR A 148 -23.79 5.12 -2.02
CA THR A 148 -23.73 5.16 -3.49
C THR A 148 -22.28 5.39 -3.92
N VAL A 149 -21.76 4.49 -4.77
CA VAL A 149 -20.39 4.59 -5.27
C VAL A 149 -20.40 4.95 -6.75
N ILE A 150 -19.68 6.02 -7.10
CA ILE A 150 -19.43 6.42 -8.49
C ILE A 150 -17.92 6.42 -8.70
N GLU A 151 -17.44 5.54 -9.59
CA GLU A 151 -16.04 5.53 -9.99
C GLU A 151 -15.81 6.62 -11.06
N TYR A 152 -14.69 7.32 -10.96
CA TYR A 152 -14.22 8.22 -12.01
C TYR A 152 -12.92 7.64 -12.65
N PRO A 153 -12.65 7.96 -13.93
CA PRO A 153 -11.44 7.51 -14.60
C PRO A 153 -10.19 7.85 -13.80
N HIS A 154 -9.22 6.97 -13.81
CA HIS A 154 -7.97 7.13 -13.07
C HIS A 154 -7.35 8.52 -13.28
N SER A 155 -7.06 9.22 -12.17
CA SER A 155 -6.53 10.60 -12.13
C SER A 155 -7.35 11.61 -12.95
N GLY A 156 -8.62 11.31 -13.24
CA GLY A 156 -9.53 12.10 -14.09
C GLY A 156 -10.20 13.25 -13.34
N MET A 157 -9.49 14.34 -13.02
CA MET A 157 -10.03 15.47 -12.25
C MET A 157 -11.22 16.17 -12.92
N ALA A 158 -11.25 16.25 -14.26
CA ALA A 158 -12.40 16.80 -14.99
C ALA A 158 -13.67 15.95 -14.79
N ALA A 159 -13.55 14.63 -14.82
CA ALA A 159 -14.65 13.70 -14.57
C ALA A 159 -15.10 13.75 -13.09
N LEU A 160 -14.16 13.87 -12.16
CA LEU A 160 -14.46 14.05 -10.74
C LEU A 160 -15.26 15.36 -10.53
N LEU A 161 -14.83 16.47 -11.12
CA LEU A 161 -15.55 17.75 -11.06
C LEU A 161 -16.96 17.62 -11.64
N GLN A 162 -17.12 16.99 -12.79
CA GLN A 162 -18.44 16.75 -13.40
C GLN A 162 -19.35 15.93 -12.47
N ASN A 163 -18.83 14.87 -11.86
CA ASN A 163 -19.57 14.06 -10.90
C ASN A 163 -19.98 14.87 -9.66
N LEU A 164 -19.09 15.71 -9.13
CA LEU A 164 -19.39 16.59 -8.01
C LEU A 164 -20.51 17.58 -8.35
N GLN A 165 -20.43 18.24 -9.50
CA GLN A 165 -21.46 19.20 -9.97
C GLN A 165 -22.82 18.52 -10.15
N GLN A 166 -22.83 17.30 -10.69
CA GLN A 166 -24.06 16.57 -11.00
C GLN A 166 -24.70 15.95 -9.76
N TYR A 167 -23.92 15.34 -8.87
CA TYR A 167 -24.46 14.44 -7.86
C TYR A 167 -24.33 14.96 -6.42
N ARG A 168 -23.31 15.80 -6.08
CA ARG A 168 -23.00 16.15 -4.69
C ARG A 168 -24.21 16.61 -3.86
N LYS A 169 -25.05 17.46 -4.39
CA LYS A 169 -26.22 18.03 -3.67
C LYS A 169 -27.37 17.06 -3.41
N ASN A 170 -27.34 15.89 -4.02
CA ASN A 170 -28.38 14.86 -3.83
C ASN A 170 -28.10 13.96 -2.62
N TYR A 171 -26.95 14.14 -1.97
CA TYR A 171 -26.50 13.29 -0.87
C TYR A 171 -26.16 14.09 0.38
N ARG A 172 -26.39 13.48 1.55
CA ARG A 172 -26.11 14.09 2.84
C ARG A 172 -24.62 14.41 3.00
N ARG A 173 -23.74 13.42 2.73
CA ARG A 173 -22.30 13.53 2.79
C ARG A 173 -21.70 13.03 1.48
N CYS A 174 -20.47 13.47 1.19
CA CYS A 174 -19.67 12.92 0.10
C CYS A 174 -18.27 12.64 0.60
N LEU A 175 -17.73 11.47 0.20
CA LEU A 175 -16.38 11.05 0.47
C LEU A 175 -15.66 10.81 -0.86
N ILE A 176 -14.56 11.52 -1.09
CA ILE A 176 -13.63 11.24 -2.18
C ILE A 176 -12.59 10.26 -1.61
N VAL A 177 -12.32 9.15 -2.30
CA VAL A 177 -11.35 8.14 -1.88
C VAL A 177 -10.34 7.86 -2.96
N THR A 178 -9.06 7.84 -2.60
CA THR A 178 -7.96 7.54 -3.53
C THR A 178 -6.73 7.02 -2.82
N ASP A 179 -5.90 6.24 -3.56
CA ASP A 179 -4.52 5.97 -3.17
C ASP A 179 -3.66 7.21 -3.47
N SER A 180 -2.66 7.48 -2.65
CA SER A 180 -1.68 8.54 -2.90
C SER A 180 -0.61 8.12 -3.91
N VAL A 181 -0.22 6.84 -3.84
CA VAL A 181 0.66 6.16 -4.78
C VAL A 181 -0.04 4.90 -5.24
N PHE A 182 -0.30 4.78 -6.53
CA PHE A 182 -1.00 3.62 -7.09
C PHE A 182 -0.07 2.42 -7.19
N SER A 183 -0.42 1.36 -6.47
CA SER A 183 0.46 0.21 -6.20
C SER A 183 0.87 -0.60 -7.44
N MET A 184 0.09 -0.53 -8.51
CA MET A 184 0.29 -1.31 -9.74
C MET A 184 0.84 -0.49 -10.90
N ASP A 185 0.96 0.83 -10.76
CA ASP A 185 1.43 1.76 -11.78
C ASP A 185 2.64 2.57 -11.28
N GLY A 186 2.60 3.03 -10.03
CA GLY A 186 3.68 3.80 -9.40
C GLY A 186 3.52 5.31 -9.53
N ASP A 187 2.45 5.77 -10.15
CA ASP A 187 2.10 7.19 -10.27
C ASP A 187 1.45 7.74 -9.00
N LEU A 188 1.35 9.04 -8.93
CA LEU A 188 0.80 9.78 -7.80
C LEU A 188 -0.59 10.34 -8.11
N CYS A 189 -1.44 10.44 -7.08
CA CYS A 189 -2.68 11.18 -7.19
C CYS A 189 -2.42 12.70 -7.28
N GLN A 190 -3.38 13.44 -7.82
CA GLN A 190 -3.31 14.90 -7.92
C GLN A 190 -3.83 15.55 -6.63
N LEU A 191 -3.14 15.29 -5.49
CA LEU A 191 -3.61 15.65 -4.15
C LEU A 191 -4.02 17.11 -3.97
N PRO A 192 -3.27 18.14 -4.47
CA PRO A 192 -3.69 19.53 -4.33
C PRO A 192 -5.06 19.79 -4.96
N GLN A 193 -5.30 19.30 -6.17
CA GLN A 193 -6.58 19.47 -6.86
C GLN A 193 -7.73 18.71 -6.17
N LEU A 194 -7.45 17.50 -5.67
CA LEU A 194 -8.42 16.73 -4.90
C LEU A 194 -8.87 17.48 -3.64
N LEU A 195 -7.94 18.10 -2.92
CA LEU A 195 -8.23 18.89 -1.72
C LEU A 195 -9.01 20.17 -2.06
N ASP A 196 -8.70 20.83 -3.18
CA ASP A 196 -9.43 22.01 -3.63
C ASP A 196 -10.87 21.65 -3.96
N LEU A 197 -11.10 20.59 -4.74
CA LEU A 197 -12.44 20.09 -5.05
C LEU A 197 -13.19 19.62 -3.79
N ALA A 198 -12.52 18.92 -2.88
CA ALA A 198 -13.13 18.50 -1.62
C ALA A 198 -13.60 19.71 -0.80
N THR A 199 -12.81 20.76 -0.75
CA THR A 199 -13.14 22.00 -0.04
C THR A 199 -14.31 22.73 -0.73
N GLU A 200 -14.24 22.93 -2.05
CA GLU A 200 -15.26 23.63 -2.83
C GLU A 200 -16.64 22.96 -2.71
N PHE A 201 -16.67 21.64 -2.77
CA PHE A 201 -17.93 20.88 -2.73
C PHE A 201 -18.31 20.36 -1.33
N SER A 202 -17.61 20.78 -0.27
CA SER A 202 -17.83 20.30 1.11
C SER A 202 -17.84 18.77 1.19
N CYS A 203 -16.80 18.13 0.67
CA CYS A 203 -16.57 16.70 0.70
C CYS A 203 -15.48 16.35 1.69
N MET A 204 -15.55 15.16 2.29
CA MET A 204 -14.42 14.54 2.97
C MET A 204 -13.46 13.95 1.93
N LEU A 205 -12.15 13.97 2.20
CA LEU A 205 -11.14 13.28 1.41
C LEU A 205 -10.44 12.21 2.27
N LEU A 206 -10.41 10.97 1.78
CA LEU A 206 -9.64 9.87 2.34
C LEU A 206 -8.52 9.53 1.38
N LEU A 207 -7.29 9.61 1.89
CA LEU A 207 -6.06 9.35 1.16
C LEU A 207 -5.35 8.13 1.75
N ASP A 208 -5.18 7.07 0.95
CA ASP A 208 -4.38 5.91 1.34
C ASP A 208 -2.90 6.15 1.02
N GLU A 209 -2.09 6.29 2.04
CA GLU A 209 -0.65 6.53 1.98
C GLU A 209 0.20 5.25 2.19
N ALA A 210 -0.37 4.09 1.95
CA ALA A 210 0.30 2.82 2.20
C ALA A 210 1.64 2.66 1.47
N HIS A 211 1.80 3.27 0.29
CA HIS A 211 3.05 3.27 -0.48
C HIS A 211 3.86 4.57 -0.34
N ALA A 212 3.33 5.57 0.35
CA ALA A 212 3.98 6.86 0.54
C ALA A 212 4.62 7.03 1.92
N THR A 213 4.02 6.45 2.97
CA THR A 213 4.53 6.53 4.35
C THR A 213 5.94 5.97 4.45
N GLY A 214 6.85 6.75 5.01
CA GLY A 214 8.29 6.45 5.10
C GLY A 214 9.08 6.77 3.82
N VAL A 215 8.42 6.93 2.68
CA VAL A 215 9.04 7.03 1.33
C VAL A 215 8.99 8.46 0.77
N MET A 216 7.80 9.06 0.79
CA MET A 216 7.53 10.37 0.19
C MET A 216 7.65 11.48 1.23
N GLY A 217 7.99 12.68 0.76
CA GLY A 217 8.18 13.85 1.61
C GLY A 217 9.58 13.94 2.22
N LYS A 218 9.91 15.12 2.72
CA LYS A 218 11.23 15.42 3.29
C LYS A 218 11.53 14.59 4.54
N THR A 219 10.52 14.43 5.41
CA THR A 219 10.65 13.65 6.65
C THR A 219 10.18 12.21 6.51
N GLY A 220 9.56 11.85 5.37
CA GLY A 220 8.93 10.57 5.14
C GLY A 220 7.49 10.51 5.65
N ALA A 221 6.86 11.67 5.87
CA ALA A 221 5.47 11.72 6.33
C ALA A 221 4.46 11.32 5.25
N GLY A 222 4.85 11.24 3.97
CA GLY A 222 3.99 10.80 2.87
C GLY A 222 3.70 11.86 1.83
N CYS A 223 2.68 11.62 0.99
CA CYS A 223 2.32 12.52 -0.11
C CYS A 223 1.72 13.84 0.39
N VAL A 224 1.08 13.88 1.55
CA VAL A 224 0.58 15.13 2.15
C VAL A 224 1.71 16.12 2.38
N GLU A 225 2.83 15.66 2.93
CA GLU A 225 4.05 16.46 3.07
C GLU A 225 4.69 16.76 1.72
N HIS A 226 4.79 15.74 0.84
CA HIS A 226 5.42 15.86 -0.48
C HIS A 226 4.82 16.98 -1.32
N PHE A 227 3.50 17.12 -1.31
CA PHE A 227 2.77 18.15 -2.04
C PHE A 227 2.57 19.47 -1.27
N GLY A 228 3.16 19.61 -0.07
CA GLY A 228 3.00 20.80 0.75
C GLY A 228 1.56 21.02 1.27
N CYS A 229 0.79 19.93 1.40
CA CYS A 229 -0.60 19.97 1.82
C CYS A 229 -0.80 19.78 3.35
N THR A 230 0.28 19.77 4.11
CA THR A 230 0.24 19.64 5.58
C THR A 230 -0.65 20.72 6.20
N GLY A 231 -1.50 20.31 7.15
CA GLY A 231 -2.45 21.21 7.81
C GLY A 231 -3.80 21.32 7.10
N ARG A 232 -3.95 20.79 5.88
CA ARG A 232 -5.26 20.68 5.22
C ARG A 232 -6.05 19.53 5.85
N GLU A 233 -7.36 19.68 5.92
CA GLU A 233 -8.25 18.68 6.51
C GLU A 233 -8.47 17.51 5.56
N LEU A 234 -8.01 16.31 5.96
CA LEU A 234 -8.23 15.06 5.25
C LEU A 234 -8.04 13.87 6.21
N ILE A 235 -8.51 12.71 5.79
CA ILE A 235 -8.31 11.43 6.47
C ILE A 235 -7.10 10.75 5.84
N GLN A 236 -6.02 10.57 6.61
CA GLN A 236 -4.82 9.89 6.14
C GLN A 236 -4.83 8.45 6.65
N ILE A 237 -4.78 7.49 5.73
CA ILE A 237 -4.64 6.05 6.07
C ILE A 237 -3.29 5.57 5.59
N GLY A 238 -2.70 4.64 6.33
CA GLY A 238 -1.44 4.03 5.92
C GLY A 238 -1.25 2.64 6.50
N THR A 239 -0.10 2.06 6.19
CA THR A 239 0.27 0.74 6.70
C THR A 239 1.61 0.77 7.42
N LEU A 240 1.74 -0.11 8.41
CA LEU A 240 2.98 -0.38 9.14
C LEU A 240 3.76 -1.54 8.49
N SER A 241 3.18 -2.19 7.45
CA SER A 241 3.66 -3.47 6.91
C SER A 241 4.55 -3.35 5.67
N LYS A 242 4.83 -2.14 5.19
CA LYS A 242 5.68 -1.89 4.02
C LYS A 242 6.98 -1.22 4.41
N ALA A 243 7.17 0.06 4.11
CA ALA A 243 8.39 0.80 4.45
C ALA A 243 8.76 0.75 5.94
N LEU A 244 7.77 0.56 6.84
CA LEU A 244 7.99 0.45 8.28
C LEU A 244 8.32 -0.98 8.75
N GLY A 245 8.35 -1.97 7.87
CA GLY A 245 8.87 -3.31 8.13
C GLY A 245 8.19 -4.11 9.25
N SER A 246 6.95 -3.74 9.66
CA SER A 246 6.20 -4.40 10.73
C SER A 246 4.87 -4.98 10.23
N LEU A 247 3.86 -5.03 11.06
CA LEU A 247 2.48 -5.37 10.73
C LEU A 247 1.53 -4.31 11.28
N GLY A 248 0.42 -4.06 10.57
CA GLY A 248 -0.62 -3.15 11.03
C GLY A 248 -0.98 -2.09 10.00
N GLY A 249 -1.91 -1.23 10.40
CA GLY A 249 -2.31 -0.05 9.67
C GLY A 249 -2.72 1.05 10.63
N TYR A 250 -3.00 2.23 10.11
CA TYR A 250 -3.42 3.36 10.92
C TYR A 250 -4.34 4.31 10.15
N VAL A 251 -5.08 5.10 10.91
CA VAL A 251 -5.79 6.28 10.44
C VAL A 251 -5.28 7.47 11.24
N ALA A 252 -4.99 8.59 10.58
CA ALA A 252 -4.58 9.84 11.20
C ALA A 252 -5.48 10.99 10.71
N GLY A 253 -5.82 11.92 11.61
CA GLY A 253 -6.72 13.02 11.29
C GLY A 253 -7.04 13.88 12.52
N SER A 254 -8.23 14.53 12.51
CA SER A 254 -8.69 15.32 13.65
C SER A 254 -9.00 14.43 14.85
N SER A 255 -8.91 14.99 16.05
CA SER A 255 -9.25 14.28 17.29
C SER A 255 -10.69 13.78 17.27
N ASP A 256 -11.62 14.59 16.77
CA ASP A 256 -13.04 14.21 16.67
C ASP A 256 -13.25 13.02 15.72
N LEU A 257 -12.55 12.98 14.59
CA LEU A 257 -12.58 11.84 13.68
C LEU A 257 -12.06 10.57 14.38
N ILE A 258 -10.93 10.66 15.04
CA ILE A 258 -10.31 9.51 15.70
C ILE A 258 -11.19 9.00 16.86
N ASP A 259 -11.77 9.90 17.64
CA ASP A 259 -12.70 9.50 18.70
C ASP A 259 -13.98 8.87 18.13
N PHE A 260 -14.52 9.43 17.05
CA PHE A 260 -15.65 8.84 16.33
C PHE A 260 -15.33 7.41 15.83
N LEU A 261 -14.13 7.18 15.27
CA LEU A 261 -13.72 5.86 14.79
C LEU A 261 -13.56 4.84 15.90
N ARG A 262 -13.08 5.23 17.08
CA ARG A 262 -13.04 4.37 18.29
C ARG A 262 -14.42 3.84 18.66
N ASN A 263 -15.46 4.59 18.37
CA ASN A 263 -16.84 4.26 18.73
C ASN A 263 -17.65 3.63 17.56
N ARG A 264 -17.14 3.70 16.31
CA ARG A 264 -17.93 3.34 15.13
C ARG A 264 -17.25 2.45 14.12
N ALA A 265 -15.90 2.33 14.13
CA ALA A 265 -15.18 1.52 13.15
C ALA A 265 -15.26 0.01 13.49
N PRO A 266 -16.05 -0.80 12.74
CA PRO A 266 -16.29 -2.19 13.14
C PRO A 266 -15.01 -3.03 13.13
N SER A 267 -14.11 -2.81 12.18
CA SER A 267 -12.84 -3.55 12.06
C SER A 267 -11.83 -3.20 13.16
N TRP A 268 -12.08 -2.15 13.95
CA TRP A 268 -11.29 -1.81 15.13
C TRP A 268 -11.96 -2.31 16.42
N ILE A 269 -13.27 -2.16 16.53
CA ILE A 269 -14.05 -2.52 17.72
C ILE A 269 -14.07 -4.04 17.93
N TYR A 270 -14.31 -4.80 16.84
CA TYR A 270 -14.60 -6.24 16.90
C TYR A 270 -13.41 -7.11 16.48
N THR A 271 -12.19 -6.60 16.63
CA THR A 271 -10.97 -7.36 16.36
C THR A 271 -10.01 -7.32 17.55
N THR A 272 -9.15 -8.33 17.65
CA THR A 272 -8.06 -8.32 18.63
C THR A 272 -7.06 -7.22 18.31
N ALA A 273 -6.57 -6.55 19.32
CA ALA A 273 -5.54 -5.52 19.19
C ALA A 273 -4.24 -6.08 18.58
N LEU A 274 -3.48 -5.20 17.93
CA LEU A 274 -2.15 -5.53 17.37
C LEU A 274 -1.25 -6.11 18.47
N SER A 275 -0.37 -7.05 18.09
CA SER A 275 0.55 -7.67 19.04
C SER A 275 1.55 -6.66 19.64
N PRO A 276 2.03 -6.86 20.86
CA PRO A 276 3.08 -6.03 21.42
C PRO A 276 4.34 -5.99 20.55
N ALA A 277 4.73 -7.13 20.00
CA ALA A 277 5.91 -7.24 19.14
C ALA A 277 5.82 -6.35 17.89
N ASP A 278 4.71 -6.48 17.14
CA ASP A 278 4.50 -5.67 15.93
C ASP A 278 4.34 -4.18 16.27
N THR A 279 3.69 -3.86 17.39
CA THR A 279 3.51 -2.48 17.85
C THR A 279 4.85 -1.83 18.17
N ALA A 280 5.74 -2.53 18.91
CA ALA A 280 7.06 -2.03 19.26
C ALA A 280 7.99 -1.90 18.04
N ALA A 281 7.96 -2.88 17.12
CA ALA A 281 8.70 -2.82 15.87
C ALA A 281 8.28 -1.62 15.03
N ALA A 282 6.97 -1.38 14.89
CA ALA A 282 6.44 -0.23 14.16
C ALA A 282 6.86 1.11 14.79
N LEU A 283 6.80 1.22 16.13
CA LEU A 283 7.23 2.40 16.86
C LEU A 283 8.75 2.67 16.66
N ALA A 284 9.57 1.63 16.72
CA ALA A 284 11.00 1.74 16.43
C ALA A 284 11.26 2.17 14.98
N ALA A 285 10.49 1.61 14.01
CA ALA A 285 10.59 1.98 12.61
C ALA A 285 10.25 3.45 12.36
N MET A 286 9.18 3.98 12.97
CA MET A 286 8.81 5.41 12.87
C MET A 286 9.94 6.32 13.33
N LYS A 287 10.58 6.01 14.45
CA LYS A 287 11.74 6.77 14.96
C LYS A 287 12.93 6.71 14.00
N ILE A 288 13.24 5.52 13.44
CA ILE A 288 14.33 5.36 12.46
C ILE A 288 14.07 6.16 11.19
N VAL A 289 12.84 6.18 10.67
CA VAL A 289 12.47 6.96 9.48
C VAL A 289 12.75 8.44 9.65
N GLN A 290 12.53 8.97 10.84
CA GLN A 290 12.82 10.38 11.17
C GLN A 290 14.32 10.63 11.37
N GLN A 291 15.01 9.72 12.06
CA GLN A 291 16.42 9.89 12.43
C GLN A 291 17.39 9.58 11.29
N GLU A 292 17.00 8.75 10.32
CA GLU A 292 17.84 8.28 9.22
C GLU A 292 17.29 8.69 7.83
N PRO A 293 17.24 9.99 7.50
CA PRO A 293 16.78 10.47 6.18
C PRO A 293 17.64 9.93 5.03
N GLN A 294 18.89 9.51 5.30
CA GLN A 294 19.78 8.92 4.31
C GLN A 294 19.22 7.61 3.69
N ARG A 295 18.37 6.87 4.40
CA ARG A 295 17.70 5.69 3.81
C ARG A 295 16.76 6.09 2.66
N ARG A 296 15.98 7.17 2.85
CA ARG A 296 15.15 7.72 1.77
C ARG A 296 15.99 8.24 0.62
N SER A 297 17.06 8.99 0.95
CA SER A 297 17.99 9.48 -0.08
C SER A 297 18.58 8.34 -0.91
N GLN A 298 18.99 7.24 -0.26
CA GLN A 298 19.52 6.06 -0.96
C GLN A 298 18.45 5.39 -1.82
N LEU A 299 17.22 5.26 -1.32
CA LEU A 299 16.10 4.73 -2.12
C LEU A 299 15.91 5.55 -3.41
N TRP A 300 15.87 6.87 -3.31
CA TRP A 300 15.68 7.74 -4.47
C TRP A 300 16.89 7.76 -5.41
N GLN A 301 18.12 7.63 -4.89
CA GLN A 301 19.31 7.43 -5.71
C GLN A 301 19.19 6.13 -6.53
N ASN A 302 18.76 5.04 -5.90
CA ASN A 302 18.56 3.75 -6.57
C ASN A 302 17.45 3.85 -7.65
N VAL A 303 16.33 4.51 -7.35
CA VAL A 303 15.23 4.75 -8.31
C VAL A 303 15.72 5.54 -9.52
N ASN A 304 16.44 6.64 -9.28
CA ASN A 304 16.95 7.50 -10.35
C ASN A 304 18.01 6.78 -11.19
N TYR A 305 18.87 6.00 -10.56
CA TYR A 305 19.86 5.19 -11.26
C TYR A 305 19.22 4.14 -12.18
N LEU A 306 18.18 3.44 -11.68
CA LEU A 306 17.42 2.52 -12.54
C LEU A 306 16.75 3.22 -13.71
N LYS A 307 16.10 4.37 -13.48
CA LYS A 307 15.46 5.17 -14.55
C LYS A 307 16.47 5.58 -15.61
N GLN A 308 17.66 6.04 -15.20
CA GLN A 308 18.74 6.42 -16.12
C GLN A 308 19.21 5.22 -16.94
N LEU A 309 19.49 4.08 -16.29
CA LEU A 309 19.93 2.87 -16.99
C LEU A 309 18.88 2.37 -18.00
N ILE A 310 17.59 2.44 -17.67
CA ILE A 310 16.51 2.09 -18.60
C ILE A 310 16.51 3.04 -19.78
N GLN A 311 16.59 4.34 -19.56
CA GLN A 311 16.63 5.35 -20.62
C GLN A 311 17.80 5.14 -21.57
N ASP A 312 18.99 4.85 -21.02
CA ASP A 312 20.23 4.71 -21.82
C ASP A 312 20.30 3.37 -22.58
N ASN A 313 19.73 2.30 -22.03
CA ASN A 313 19.94 0.94 -22.51
C ASN A 313 18.70 0.27 -23.10
N LEU A 314 17.49 0.78 -22.83
CA LEU A 314 16.20 0.15 -23.17
C LEU A 314 15.21 1.19 -23.71
N PRO A 315 15.57 1.93 -24.79
CA PRO A 315 14.75 3.05 -25.28
C PRO A 315 13.36 2.65 -25.76
N ASN A 316 13.16 1.37 -26.13
CA ASN A 316 11.88 0.84 -26.58
C ASN A 316 11.03 0.24 -25.45
N LEU A 317 11.57 0.12 -24.23
CA LEU A 317 10.83 -0.44 -23.12
C LEU A 317 9.65 0.46 -22.77
N LYS A 318 8.44 -0.09 -22.81
CA LYS A 318 7.20 0.63 -22.47
C LYS A 318 7.07 0.76 -20.95
N LEU A 319 7.87 1.65 -20.37
CA LEU A 319 7.76 1.99 -18.94
C LEU A 319 6.48 2.80 -18.72
N LEU A 320 5.69 2.42 -17.71
CA LEU A 320 4.53 3.22 -17.29
C LEU A 320 5.00 4.49 -16.56
N PRO A 321 4.24 5.59 -16.65
CA PRO A 321 4.55 6.79 -15.87
C PRO A 321 4.66 6.44 -14.39
N THR A 322 5.77 6.85 -13.75
CA THR A 322 6.01 6.59 -12.34
C THR A 322 6.76 7.73 -11.67
N GLU A 323 6.31 8.07 -10.47
CA GLU A 323 6.89 9.10 -9.60
C GLU A 323 7.25 8.54 -8.22
N SER A 324 7.18 7.22 -8.06
CA SER A 324 7.44 6.53 -6.80
C SER A 324 8.58 5.52 -6.89
N ALA A 325 8.78 4.74 -5.85
CA ALA A 325 9.73 3.63 -5.81
C ALA A 325 9.21 2.36 -6.51
N ILE A 326 8.07 2.44 -7.20
CA ILE A 326 7.46 1.37 -7.97
C ILE A 326 7.60 1.72 -9.44
N LEU A 327 8.23 0.84 -10.22
CA LEU A 327 8.38 0.99 -11.68
C LEU A 327 7.71 -0.22 -12.35
N CYS A 328 6.90 0.04 -13.38
CA CYS A 328 6.22 -1.02 -14.10
C CYS A 328 6.48 -0.89 -15.60
N PHE A 329 6.78 -1.99 -16.27
CA PHE A 329 6.81 -2.01 -17.72
C PHE A 329 5.74 -2.95 -18.28
N GLN A 330 5.06 -2.46 -19.31
CA GLN A 330 3.91 -3.13 -19.89
C GLN A 330 4.34 -4.31 -20.76
N LEU A 331 3.53 -5.37 -20.74
CA LEU A 331 3.67 -6.56 -21.59
C LEU A 331 2.37 -6.79 -22.36
N PRO A 332 2.43 -7.47 -23.54
CA PRO A 332 1.29 -7.60 -24.44
C PRO A 332 0.08 -8.32 -23.82
N ASN A 333 0.31 -9.35 -23.00
CA ASN A 333 -0.74 -10.19 -22.44
C ASN A 333 -0.27 -10.94 -21.18
N ALA A 334 -1.15 -11.73 -20.56
CA ALA A 334 -0.89 -12.48 -19.34
C ALA A 334 0.20 -13.55 -19.53
N ALA A 335 0.18 -14.28 -20.65
CA ALA A 335 1.17 -15.31 -20.94
C ALA A 335 2.58 -14.72 -21.10
N ALA A 336 2.71 -13.58 -21.79
CA ALA A 336 3.99 -12.87 -21.89
C ALA A 336 4.52 -12.42 -20.54
N ALA A 337 3.64 -11.89 -19.66
CA ALA A 337 4.03 -11.48 -18.32
C ALA A 337 4.50 -12.66 -17.47
N LEU A 338 3.81 -13.80 -17.54
CA LEU A 338 4.20 -15.02 -16.83
C LEU A 338 5.55 -15.55 -17.34
N THR A 339 5.75 -15.55 -18.65
CA THR A 339 7.04 -15.98 -19.28
C THR A 339 8.17 -15.07 -18.86
N ALA A 340 7.97 -13.74 -18.89
CA ALA A 340 8.93 -12.76 -18.42
C ALA A 340 9.28 -12.95 -16.93
N GLY A 341 8.28 -13.13 -16.08
CA GLY A 341 8.50 -13.38 -14.65
C GLY A 341 9.31 -14.65 -14.38
N LYS A 342 9.03 -15.76 -15.10
CA LYS A 342 9.80 -17.00 -15.02
C LYS A 342 11.24 -16.82 -15.49
N LEU A 343 11.46 -16.10 -16.60
CA LEU A 343 12.79 -15.81 -17.12
C LEU A 343 13.60 -14.96 -16.14
N MET A 344 12.98 -13.92 -15.56
CA MET A 344 13.63 -13.13 -14.51
C MET A 344 14.03 -13.99 -13.32
N GLN A 345 13.14 -14.83 -12.83
CA GLN A 345 13.44 -15.74 -11.71
C GLN A 345 14.56 -16.72 -12.04
N ALA A 346 14.55 -17.31 -13.25
CA ALA A 346 15.63 -18.19 -13.72
C ALA A 346 16.98 -17.45 -13.80
N SER A 347 16.96 -16.15 -14.07
CA SER A 347 18.14 -15.27 -14.11
C SER A 347 18.53 -14.68 -12.73
N GLY A 348 17.86 -15.13 -11.65
CA GLY A 348 18.16 -14.69 -10.28
C GLY A 348 17.52 -13.34 -9.90
N ILE A 349 16.44 -12.94 -10.57
CA ILE A 349 15.66 -11.74 -10.27
C ILE A 349 14.24 -12.15 -9.85
N PHE A 350 13.80 -11.75 -8.68
CA PHE A 350 12.42 -11.93 -8.24
C PHE A 350 11.61 -10.63 -8.40
N ALA A 351 10.78 -10.58 -9.46
CA ALA A 351 9.87 -9.49 -9.75
C ALA A 351 8.51 -10.03 -10.21
N PRO A 352 7.38 -9.56 -9.64
CA PRO A 352 6.08 -10.15 -9.90
C PRO A 352 5.53 -9.77 -11.27
N ALA A 353 4.98 -10.78 -11.96
CA ALA A 353 4.14 -10.61 -13.13
C ALA A 353 2.71 -10.24 -12.69
N ILE A 354 2.30 -9.01 -12.96
CA ILE A 354 0.97 -8.51 -12.66
C ILE A 354 0.09 -8.63 -13.90
N ARG A 355 -1.09 -9.22 -13.75
CA ARG A 355 -1.98 -9.54 -14.86
C ARG A 355 -3.46 -9.49 -14.44
N PRO A 356 -4.39 -9.58 -15.39
CA PRO A 356 -5.82 -9.69 -15.05
C PRO A 356 -6.09 -10.87 -14.06
N PRO A 357 -7.07 -10.74 -13.18
CA PRO A 357 -8.00 -9.61 -13.03
C PRO A 357 -7.45 -8.46 -12.14
N THR A 358 -6.18 -8.49 -11.72
CA THR A 358 -5.61 -7.45 -10.83
C THR A 358 -5.48 -6.10 -11.55
N VAL A 359 -5.07 -6.14 -12.81
CA VAL A 359 -4.91 -4.98 -13.70
C VAL A 359 -5.52 -5.30 -15.07
N SER A 360 -5.88 -4.28 -15.84
CA SER A 360 -6.39 -4.45 -17.21
C SER A 360 -5.30 -4.80 -18.22
N THR A 361 -4.08 -4.30 -18.00
CA THR A 361 -2.92 -4.52 -18.88
C THR A 361 -1.81 -5.22 -18.10
N SER A 362 -1.27 -6.31 -18.68
CA SER A 362 -0.21 -7.11 -18.04
C SER A 362 1.11 -6.36 -17.95
N ARG A 363 1.88 -6.58 -16.88
CA ARG A 363 3.14 -5.89 -16.63
C ARG A 363 4.07 -6.67 -15.70
N ILE A 364 5.34 -6.34 -15.69
CA ILE A 364 6.25 -6.65 -14.59
C ILE A 364 6.30 -5.43 -13.67
N ARG A 365 6.20 -5.66 -12.37
CA ARG A 365 6.30 -4.62 -11.34
C ARG A 365 7.63 -4.74 -10.61
N ILE A 366 8.39 -3.67 -10.59
CA ILE A 366 9.67 -3.53 -9.90
C ILE A 366 9.45 -2.64 -8.69
N SER A 367 9.74 -3.14 -7.49
CA SER A 367 9.77 -2.34 -6.26
C SER A 367 11.22 -2.11 -5.86
N MET A 368 11.62 -0.84 -5.82
CA MET A 368 12.98 -0.47 -5.39
C MET A 368 13.08 -0.41 -3.87
N MET A 369 14.23 -0.82 -3.34
CA MET A 369 14.55 -0.71 -1.92
C MET A 369 15.85 0.09 -1.73
N ALA A 370 15.96 0.76 -0.58
CA ALA A 370 17.18 1.47 -0.20
C ALA A 370 18.41 0.54 -0.09
N THR A 371 18.16 -0.74 0.20
CA THR A 371 19.17 -1.79 0.36
C THR A 371 19.61 -2.44 -0.95
N HIS A 372 19.01 -2.08 -2.10
CA HIS A 372 19.56 -2.53 -3.38
C HIS A 372 20.91 -1.88 -3.65
N GLU A 373 21.86 -2.70 -4.08
CA GLU A 373 23.18 -2.26 -4.52
C GLU A 373 23.17 -1.93 -6.03
N LEU A 374 24.15 -1.16 -6.50
CA LEU A 374 24.26 -0.82 -7.92
C LEU A 374 24.36 -2.05 -8.82
N ALA A 375 25.08 -3.09 -8.38
CA ALA A 375 25.20 -4.37 -9.10
C ALA A 375 23.83 -5.07 -9.24
N HIS A 376 22.95 -4.97 -8.24
CA HIS A 376 21.60 -5.53 -8.32
C HIS A 376 20.77 -4.84 -9.41
N ILE A 377 20.89 -3.51 -9.50
CA ILE A 377 20.15 -2.69 -10.47
C ILE A 377 20.69 -2.92 -11.89
N GLN A 378 22.02 -3.02 -12.06
CA GLN A 378 22.64 -3.34 -13.34
C GLN A 378 22.19 -4.71 -13.85
N LYS A 379 22.22 -5.74 -12.98
CA LYS A 379 21.76 -7.09 -13.32
C LYS A 379 20.27 -7.10 -13.71
N LEU A 380 19.43 -6.31 -13.03
CA LEU A 380 18.01 -6.17 -13.41
C LEU A 380 17.89 -5.68 -14.85
N VAL A 381 18.62 -4.62 -15.23
CA VAL A 381 18.56 -4.04 -16.58
C VAL A 381 19.07 -5.03 -17.62
N GLU A 382 20.15 -5.77 -17.33
CA GLU A 382 20.65 -6.84 -18.23
C GLU A 382 19.59 -7.92 -18.48
N VAL A 383 18.85 -8.33 -17.43
CA VAL A 383 17.80 -9.34 -17.58
C VAL A 383 16.59 -8.78 -18.33
N ILE A 384 16.23 -7.50 -18.13
CA ILE A 384 15.14 -6.86 -18.89
C ILE A 384 15.49 -6.78 -20.38
N LYS A 385 16.75 -6.51 -20.75
CA LYS A 385 17.21 -6.55 -22.16
C LYS A 385 16.87 -7.88 -22.85
N ILE A 386 17.05 -9.00 -22.14
CA ILE A 386 16.75 -10.33 -22.69
C ILE A 386 15.24 -10.47 -22.94
N ILE A 387 14.41 -9.90 -22.05
CA ILE A 387 12.94 -9.97 -22.15
C ILE A 387 12.40 -9.10 -23.31
N GLU A 388 13.03 -7.98 -23.60
CA GLU A 388 12.61 -7.06 -24.68
C GLU A 388 12.68 -7.72 -26.07
N TYR A 389 13.49 -8.79 -26.24
CA TYR A 389 13.62 -9.53 -27.49
C TYR A 389 12.62 -10.69 -27.63
N PHE A 390 11.76 -10.94 -26.64
CA PHE A 390 10.69 -11.94 -26.67
C PHE A 390 9.30 -11.29 -26.72
#